data_c151c977da90961c926dfc155175722a
#
_entry.id   c151c977da90961c926dfc155175722a
#
_cell.length_a   1.000
_cell.length_b   1.000
_cell.length_c   1.000
_cell.angle_alpha   90.00
_cell.angle_beta   90.00
_cell.angle_gamma   90.00
#
_symmetry.space_group_name_H-M   'P 1'
#
loop_
_entity.id
_entity.type
_entity.pdbx_description
1 polymer ?
#
loop_
_entity_poly.entity_id
_entity_poly.type
_entity_poly.pdbx_seq_one_letter_code
_entity_poly.pdbx_strand_id
1 'polypeptide(L)'
;VDGKPMELSFKEFELLTYFLENQGIALSREKILNSVWNYDYFGDARTIDTHVKKLRSKMGEKGEYIKTVWGMGYKFEVDEA
;
A
#
# COMPACT_ATOMS: atom_id res chain seq x y z
N VAL A 1 6.51 -5.57 12.01
CA VAL A 1 6.57 -6.74 11.17
C VAL A 1 7.57 -7.70 11.78
N ASP A 2 7.14 -8.95 12.00
CA ASP A 2 7.99 -9.99 12.59
C ASP A 2 8.59 -9.60 13.94
N GLY A 3 7.85 -8.82 14.73
CA GLY A 3 8.30 -8.39 16.04
C GLY A 3 9.33 -7.28 16.04
N LYS A 4 9.74 -6.81 14.88
CA LYS A 4 10.69 -5.70 14.76
C LYS A 4 9.93 -4.40 14.48
N PRO A 5 10.33 -3.28 15.11
CA PRO A 5 9.71 -2.01 14.79
C PRO A 5 9.98 -1.64 13.33
N MET A 6 8.97 -1.10 12.68
CA MET A 6 9.06 -0.66 11.31
C MET A 6 8.90 0.86 11.30
N GLU A 7 9.90 1.57 10.78
CA GLU A 7 9.87 3.02 10.74
C GLU A 7 9.06 3.48 9.54
N LEU A 8 7.80 3.82 9.79
CA LEU A 8 6.93 4.33 8.75
C LEU A 8 6.59 5.78 9.02
N SER A 9 6.50 6.57 7.96
CA SER A 9 5.92 7.90 8.07
C SER A 9 4.43 7.73 8.35
N PHE A 10 3.77 8.81 8.76
CA PHE A 10 2.34 8.78 9.03
C PHE A 10 1.54 8.28 7.83
N LYS A 11 1.89 8.78 6.63
CA LYS A 11 1.19 8.37 5.41
C LYS A 11 1.48 6.93 5.03
N GLU A 12 2.69 6.46 5.26
CA GLU A 12 3.01 5.06 5.01
C GLU A 12 2.24 4.14 5.95
N PHE A 13 2.09 4.56 7.20
CA PHE A 13 1.30 3.83 8.18
C PHE A 13 -0.17 3.78 7.75
N GLU A 14 -0.72 4.92 7.31
CA GLU A 14 -2.10 4.96 6.82
C GLU A 14 -2.30 4.06 5.61
N LEU A 15 -1.33 4.07 4.69
CA LEU A 15 -1.38 3.23 3.50
C LEU A 15 -1.40 1.75 3.87
N LEU A 16 -0.53 1.33 4.77
CA LEU A 16 -0.50 -0.05 5.23
C LEU A 16 -1.82 -0.42 5.91
N THR A 17 -2.33 0.44 6.78
CA THR A 17 -3.60 0.21 7.46
C THR A 17 -4.73 0.04 6.45
N TYR A 18 -4.75 0.87 5.41
CA TYR A 18 -5.76 0.78 4.37
C TYR A 18 -5.71 -0.57 3.65
N PHE A 19 -4.50 -1.04 3.33
CA PHE A 19 -4.34 -2.37 2.74
C PHE A 19 -4.83 -3.46 3.68
N LEU A 20 -4.50 -3.37 4.96
CA LEU A 20 -4.91 -4.38 5.94
C LEU A 20 -6.43 -4.44 6.10
N GLU A 21 -7.09 -3.30 6.03
CA GLU A 21 -8.55 -3.24 6.13
C GLU A 21 -9.25 -3.77 4.88
N ASN A 22 -8.53 -3.89 3.77
CA ASN A 22 -9.07 -4.28 2.48
C ASN A 22 -8.34 -5.49 1.89
N GLN A 23 -7.92 -6.41 2.73
CA GLN A 23 -7.20 -7.60 2.28
C GLN A 23 -8.00 -8.38 1.26
N GLY A 24 -7.30 -8.84 0.22
CA GLY A 24 -7.91 -9.65 -0.83
C GLY A 24 -8.70 -8.87 -1.86
N ILE A 25 -8.77 -7.55 -1.72
CA ILE A 25 -9.52 -6.69 -2.63
C ILE A 25 -8.55 -5.91 -3.51
N ALA A 26 -8.75 -5.97 -4.82
CA ALA A 26 -7.94 -5.19 -5.75
C ALA A 26 -8.37 -3.72 -5.66
N LEU A 27 -7.40 -2.86 -5.41
CA LEU A 27 -7.63 -1.43 -5.21
C LEU A 27 -6.97 -0.64 -6.33
N SER A 28 -7.72 0.26 -6.98
CA SER A 28 -7.15 1.11 -8.01
C SER A 28 -6.22 2.15 -7.37
N ARG A 29 -5.28 2.66 -8.17
CA ARG A 29 -4.39 3.72 -7.70
C ARG A 29 -5.18 4.94 -7.25
N GLU A 30 -6.23 5.31 -7.99
CA GLU A 30 -7.06 6.46 -7.65
C GLU A 30 -7.82 6.24 -6.35
N LYS A 31 -8.33 5.04 -6.15
CA LYS A 31 -9.03 4.71 -4.91
C LYS A 31 -8.10 4.81 -3.70
N ILE A 32 -6.89 4.29 -3.83
CA ILE A 32 -5.89 4.37 -2.77
C ILE A 32 -5.54 5.84 -2.50
N LEU A 33 -5.31 6.61 -3.56
CA LEU A 33 -4.97 8.01 -3.43
C LEU A 33 -6.06 8.80 -2.71
N ASN A 34 -7.30 8.62 -3.12
CA ASN A 34 -8.43 9.32 -2.51
C ASN A 34 -8.68 8.90 -1.07
N SER A 35 -8.42 7.64 -0.75
CA SER A 35 -8.70 7.12 0.60
C SER A 35 -7.62 7.51 1.61
N VAL A 36 -6.36 7.55 1.18
CA VAL A 36 -5.24 7.80 2.08
C VAL A 36 -4.82 9.27 2.06
N TRP A 37 -4.85 9.91 0.88
CA TRP A 37 -4.39 11.29 0.71
C TRP A 37 -5.51 12.32 0.61
N ASN A 38 -6.77 11.86 0.52
CA ASN A 38 -7.94 12.72 0.40
C ASN A 38 -8.03 13.47 -0.92
N TYR A 39 -9.13 14.20 -1.10
CA TYR A 39 -9.44 14.91 -2.34
C TYR A 39 -8.57 16.15 -2.56
N ASP A 40 -7.84 16.58 -1.54
CA ASP A 40 -7.00 17.78 -1.65
C ASP A 40 -5.65 17.51 -2.31
N TYR A 41 -5.38 16.27 -2.63
CA TYR A 41 -4.13 15.91 -3.28
C TYR A 41 -4.27 16.03 -4.79
N PHE A 42 -3.46 16.92 -5.38
CA PHE A 42 -3.51 17.18 -6.81
C PHE A 42 -2.44 16.42 -7.61
N GLY A 43 -1.80 15.46 -7.02
CA GLY A 43 -0.78 14.69 -7.69
C GLY A 43 -1.36 13.64 -8.64
N ASP A 44 -0.49 13.14 -9.51
CA ASP A 44 -0.83 12.04 -10.40
C ASP A 44 -0.99 10.75 -9.59
N ALA A 45 -1.98 9.94 -9.93
CA ALA A 45 -2.20 8.66 -9.27
C ALA A 45 -0.97 7.74 -9.35
N ARG A 46 -0.08 7.97 -10.31
CA ARG A 46 1.16 7.20 -10.40
C ARG A 46 2.11 7.43 -9.24
N THR A 47 1.90 8.49 -8.46
CA THR A 47 2.69 8.70 -7.24
C THR A 47 2.49 7.57 -6.23
N ILE A 48 1.36 6.89 -6.31
CA ILE A 48 1.09 5.73 -5.47
C ILE A 48 2.16 4.66 -5.68
N ASP A 49 2.63 4.49 -6.90
CA ASP A 49 3.66 3.49 -7.19
C ASP A 49 4.92 3.74 -6.37
N THR A 50 5.32 4.99 -6.23
CA THR A 50 6.47 5.37 -5.42
C THR A 50 6.23 5.06 -3.94
N HIS A 51 5.05 5.41 -3.44
CA HIS A 51 4.72 5.17 -2.04
C HIS A 51 4.64 3.67 -1.73
N VAL A 52 4.05 2.90 -2.62
CA VAL A 52 3.97 1.45 -2.46
C VAL A 52 5.36 0.84 -2.49
N LYS A 53 6.23 1.30 -3.39
CA LYS A 53 7.59 0.79 -3.48
C LYS A 53 8.36 1.02 -2.17
N LYS A 54 8.22 2.22 -1.60
CA LYS A 54 8.86 2.54 -0.33
C LYS A 54 8.32 1.69 0.81
N LEU A 55 7.01 1.51 0.85
CA LEU A 55 6.38 0.69 1.87
C LEU A 55 6.83 -0.77 1.78
N ARG A 56 6.84 -1.33 0.57
CA ARG A 56 7.33 -2.69 0.35
C ARG A 56 8.75 -2.86 0.85
N SER A 57 9.60 -1.89 0.54
CA SER A 57 11.00 -1.93 0.96
C SER A 57 11.14 -1.96 2.47
N LYS A 58 10.34 -1.15 3.16
CA LYS A 58 10.36 -1.09 4.62
C LYS A 58 9.82 -2.35 5.27
N MET A 59 8.89 -3.02 4.61
CA MET A 59 8.30 -4.26 5.11
C MET A 59 9.22 -5.47 4.93
N GLY A 60 10.27 -5.34 4.14
CA GLY A 60 11.17 -6.44 3.88
C GLY A 60 10.46 -7.60 3.19
N GLU A 61 10.60 -8.80 3.75
CA GLU A 61 9.98 -10.00 3.16
C GLU A 61 8.46 -9.90 3.10
N LYS A 62 7.85 -9.19 4.04
CA LYS A 62 6.39 -9.04 4.09
C LYS A 62 5.89 -8.10 2.99
N GLY A 63 6.77 -7.36 2.34
CA GLY A 63 6.39 -6.52 1.20
C GLY A 63 5.79 -7.31 0.06
N GLU A 64 6.06 -8.61 -0.02
CA GLU A 64 5.47 -9.47 -1.04
C GLU A 64 3.94 -9.58 -0.93
N TYR A 65 3.40 -9.28 0.24
CA TYR A 65 1.95 -9.31 0.44
C TYR A 65 1.24 -8.22 -0.35
N ILE A 66 1.94 -7.14 -0.71
CA ILE A 66 1.39 -6.10 -1.56
C ILE A 66 1.63 -6.50 -3.01
N LYS A 67 0.61 -7.02 -3.66
CA LYS A 67 0.70 -7.52 -5.04
C LYS A 67 0.35 -6.43 -6.03
N THR A 68 1.05 -6.40 -7.14
CA THR A 68 0.69 -5.52 -8.26
C THR A 68 -0.41 -6.16 -9.07
N VAL A 69 -1.48 -5.41 -9.30
CA VAL A 69 -2.56 -5.86 -10.20
C VAL A 69 -2.41 -5.04 -11.48
N TRP A 70 -1.86 -5.67 -12.51
CA TRP A 70 -1.53 -4.98 -13.75
C TRP A 70 -2.76 -4.35 -14.38
N GLY A 71 -2.60 -3.08 -14.78
CA GLY A 71 -3.68 -2.32 -15.37
C GLY A 71 -4.70 -1.76 -14.38
N MET A 72 -4.56 -2.03 -13.10
CA MET A 72 -5.48 -1.54 -12.09
C MET A 72 -4.78 -0.82 -10.94
N GLY A 73 -3.99 -1.53 -10.14
CA GLY A 73 -3.35 -0.96 -8.97
C GLY A 73 -2.71 -2.03 -8.11
N TYR A 74 -3.20 -2.18 -6.89
CA TYR A 74 -2.58 -3.07 -5.91
C TYR A 74 -3.60 -3.85 -5.11
N LYS A 75 -3.15 -4.97 -4.56
CA LYS A 75 -3.97 -5.82 -3.70
C LYS A 75 -3.08 -6.33 -2.56
N PHE A 76 -3.57 -6.25 -1.33
CA PHE A 76 -2.88 -6.85 -0.19
C PHE A 76 -3.43 -8.25 0.01
N GLU A 77 -2.54 -9.23 -0.07
CA GLU A 77 -2.94 -10.63 0.05
C GLU A 77 -1.84 -11.40 0.76
N VAL A 78 -2.18 -11.95 1.91
CA VAL A 78 -1.23 -12.77 2.69
C VAL A 78 -1.23 -14.18 2.12
N ASP A 79 -0.06 -14.61 1.65
CA ASP A 79 0.11 -15.96 1.15
C ASP A 79 0.39 -16.87 2.34
N GLU A 80 -0.60 -17.62 2.75
CA GLU A 80 -0.42 -18.61 3.79
C GLU A 80 -0.11 -19.94 3.13
N ALA A 81 1.01 -20.48 3.50
CA ALA A 81 1.42 -21.77 2.98
C ALA A 81 0.58 -22.89 3.57
#